data_e9bec779961bd0935f8b1e0911341dcc
#
_entry.id   e9bec779961bd0935f8b1e0911341dcc
#
_cell.length_a   1.000
_cell.length_b   1.000
_cell.length_c   1.000
_cell.angle_alpha   90.00
_cell.angle_beta   90.00
_cell.angle_gamma   90.00
#
_symmetry.space_group_name_H-M   'P 1'
#
loop_
_entity.id
_entity.type
_entity.pdbx_description
1 polymer ?
#
loop_
_entity_poly.entity_id
_entity_poly.type
_entity_poly.pdbx_seq_one_letter_code
_entity_poly.pdbx_strand_id
1 'polypeptide(L)'
;EDKSCGCVQKGGSAPIMDVIGYGDAVTAKGLNMLYGPGNDLVSSTALTAAGAHMVLFTTGRGTPFGAPAPTMKLATNTPLATQKAQWIDFNAGVVADGTRTLQQAAEELMDLVLAVADGQQTKTEQKGYREISIFKDGVIL
;
A
#
# COMPACT_ATOMS: atom_id res chain seq x y z
N GLU A 1 15.60 6.38 14.27
CA GLU A 1 16.24 7.14 13.16
C GLU A 1 16.23 6.34 11.87
N ASP A 2 16.78 5.12 11.84
CA ASP A 2 16.82 4.28 10.63
C ASP A 2 15.44 4.00 10.03
N LYS A 3 14.42 3.77 10.86
CA LYS A 3 13.04 3.56 10.39
C LYS A 3 12.43 4.81 9.77
N SER A 4 12.73 5.98 10.33
CA SER A 4 12.26 7.27 9.80
C SER A 4 12.91 7.57 8.45
N CYS A 5 14.20 7.34 8.30
CA CYS A 5 14.91 7.49 7.03
C CYS A 5 14.35 6.55 5.95
N GLY A 6 14.06 5.29 6.31
CA GLY A 6 13.42 4.33 5.40
C GLY A 6 12.03 4.75 4.94
N CYS A 7 11.24 5.40 5.78
CA CYS A 7 9.93 5.93 5.39
C CYS A 7 10.05 7.09 4.40
N VAL A 8 11.00 8.01 4.61
CA VAL A 8 11.24 9.13 3.69
C VAL A 8 11.68 8.63 2.31
N GLN A 9 12.57 7.64 2.26
CA GLN A 9 13.03 7.05 1.00
C GLN A 9 11.90 6.42 0.16
N LYS A 10 10.87 5.89 0.80
CA LYS A 10 9.71 5.31 0.10
C LYS A 10 8.88 6.34 -0.68
N GLY A 11 8.96 7.60 -0.31
CA GLY A 11 8.32 8.70 -1.04
C GLY A 11 8.99 9.01 -2.40
N GLY A 12 10.18 8.46 -2.65
CA GLY A 12 10.94 8.72 -3.87
C GLY A 12 11.44 10.15 -3.95
N SER A 13 11.56 10.68 -5.17
CA SER A 13 12.07 12.03 -5.46
C SER A 13 10.98 13.04 -5.84
N ALA A 14 9.71 12.65 -5.81
CA ALA A 14 8.61 13.54 -6.13
C ALA A 14 8.45 14.63 -5.05
N PRO A 15 8.14 15.87 -5.43
CA PRO A 15 7.87 16.92 -4.46
C PRO A 15 6.65 16.59 -3.62
N ILE A 16 6.73 16.79 -2.31
CA ILE A 16 5.57 16.70 -1.41
C ILE A 16 4.74 17.97 -1.60
N MET A 17 3.49 17.80 -2.02
CA MET A 17 2.58 18.90 -2.33
C MET A 17 1.78 19.36 -1.12
N ASP A 18 1.49 18.44 -0.19
CA ASP A 18 0.75 18.76 1.02
C ASP A 18 1.04 17.75 2.15
N VAL A 19 0.81 18.18 3.38
CA VAL A 19 0.83 17.35 4.59
C VAL A 19 -0.50 17.52 5.30
N ILE A 20 -1.33 16.49 5.25
CA ILE A 20 -2.71 16.52 5.75
C ILE A 20 -2.83 15.78 7.08
N GLY A 21 -3.73 16.25 7.92
CA GLY A 21 -4.06 15.65 9.20
C GLY A 21 -4.85 14.34 9.08
N TYR A 22 -4.89 13.60 10.18
CA TYR A 22 -5.74 12.40 10.26
C TYR A 22 -7.22 12.78 10.10
N GLY A 23 -7.90 12.14 9.16
CA GLY A 23 -9.31 12.41 8.85
C GLY A 23 -9.55 13.53 7.84
N ASP A 24 -8.51 14.23 7.42
CA ASP A 24 -8.61 15.24 6.37
C ASP A 24 -8.67 14.59 4.98
N ALA A 25 -9.40 15.23 4.07
CA ALA A 25 -9.46 14.80 2.68
C ALA A 25 -8.31 15.39 1.86
N VAL A 26 -7.79 14.62 0.91
CA VAL A 26 -6.78 15.08 -0.06
C VAL A 26 -7.43 16.09 -1.01
N THR A 27 -6.83 17.28 -1.12
CA THR A 27 -7.27 18.35 -2.02
C THR A 27 -6.21 18.73 -3.06
N ALA A 28 -4.93 18.60 -2.71
CA ALA A 28 -3.83 18.90 -3.60
C ALA A 28 -3.50 17.71 -4.52
N LYS A 29 -3.20 17.99 -5.80
CA LYS A 29 -2.70 16.97 -6.74
C LYS A 29 -1.21 16.71 -6.51
N GLY A 30 -0.81 15.45 -6.62
CA GLY A 30 0.58 15.00 -6.46
C GLY A 30 0.80 14.21 -5.18
N LEU A 31 2.05 14.11 -4.73
CA LEU A 31 2.40 13.37 -3.52
C LEU A 31 1.97 14.15 -2.28
N ASN A 32 1.07 13.59 -1.50
CA ASN A 32 0.63 14.12 -0.22
C ASN A 32 1.05 13.19 0.91
N MET A 33 1.41 13.75 2.05
CA MET A 33 1.71 12.99 3.27
C MET A 33 0.50 13.05 4.18
N LEU A 34 0.01 11.88 4.60
CA LEU A 34 -1.09 11.77 5.57
C LEU A 34 -0.53 11.43 6.94
N TYR A 35 -0.83 12.25 7.94
CA TYR A 35 -0.53 11.93 9.33
C TYR A 35 -1.42 10.76 9.79
N GLY A 36 -0.80 9.72 10.30
CA GLY A 36 -1.51 8.54 10.80
C GLY A 36 -0.64 7.68 11.70
N PRO A 37 -1.23 6.82 12.54
CA PRO A 37 -0.48 5.90 13.39
C PRO A 37 0.21 4.80 12.57
N GLY A 38 1.27 4.22 13.13
CA GLY A 38 2.03 3.14 12.52
C GLY A 38 1.36 1.76 12.52
N ASN A 39 0.04 1.69 12.61
CA ASN A 39 -0.75 0.48 12.53
C ASN A 39 -1.31 0.31 11.11
N ASP A 40 -0.99 -0.80 10.45
CA ASP A 40 -1.33 -1.04 9.04
C ASP A 40 -2.81 -0.88 8.73
N LEU A 41 -3.68 -1.42 9.61
CA LEU A 41 -5.12 -1.40 9.40
C LEU A 41 -5.70 0.01 9.57
N VAL A 42 -5.26 0.72 10.61
CA VAL A 42 -5.67 2.11 10.89
C VAL A 42 -5.16 3.04 9.78
N SER A 43 -3.90 2.89 9.37
CA SER A 43 -3.32 3.71 8.30
C SER A 43 -4.05 3.50 6.97
N SER A 44 -4.37 2.26 6.60
CA SER A 44 -5.11 1.95 5.37
C SER A 44 -6.54 2.48 5.41
N THR A 45 -7.19 2.44 6.59
CA THR A 45 -8.49 3.07 6.79
C THR A 45 -8.41 4.59 6.64
N ALA A 46 -7.36 5.22 7.22
CA ALA A 46 -7.14 6.67 7.11
C ALA A 46 -6.90 7.10 5.66
N LEU A 47 -6.10 6.35 4.90
CA LEU A 47 -5.87 6.62 3.47
C LEU A 47 -7.18 6.57 2.68
N THR A 48 -8.01 5.56 2.93
CA THR A 48 -9.32 5.42 2.28
C THR A 48 -10.25 6.58 2.65
N ALA A 49 -10.29 6.98 3.93
CA ALA A 49 -11.07 8.11 4.40
C ALA A 49 -10.59 9.44 3.80
N ALA A 50 -9.29 9.59 3.57
CA ALA A 50 -8.71 10.75 2.90
C ALA A 50 -9.01 10.83 1.40
N GLY A 51 -9.61 9.79 0.81
CA GLY A 51 -10.04 9.74 -0.58
C GLY A 51 -9.25 8.79 -1.48
N ALA A 52 -8.42 7.90 -0.92
CA ALA A 52 -7.74 6.90 -1.72
C ALA A 52 -8.74 5.90 -2.34
N HIS A 53 -8.69 5.75 -3.65
CA HIS A 53 -9.52 4.81 -4.40
C HIS A 53 -8.91 3.41 -4.47
N MET A 54 -7.63 3.29 -4.16
CA MET A 54 -6.86 2.04 -4.13
C MET A 54 -5.74 2.15 -3.09
N VAL A 55 -5.43 1.05 -2.42
CA VAL A 55 -4.31 0.97 -1.48
C VAL A 55 -3.26 0.03 -2.05
N LEU A 56 -2.05 0.52 -2.29
CA LEU A 56 -0.88 -0.27 -2.63
C LEU A 56 -0.14 -0.61 -1.34
N PHE A 57 -0.29 -1.84 -0.88
CA PHE A 57 0.23 -2.27 0.41
C PHE A 57 1.49 -3.13 0.25
N THR A 58 2.64 -2.57 0.58
CA THR A 58 3.92 -3.30 0.54
C THR A 58 4.14 -4.10 1.82
N THR A 59 4.57 -5.34 1.70
CA THR A 59 4.79 -6.21 2.86
C THR A 59 5.95 -7.18 2.66
N GLY A 60 6.74 -7.39 3.73
CA GLY A 60 7.82 -8.38 3.75
C GLY A 60 7.41 -9.71 4.40
N ARG A 61 6.29 -9.75 5.13
CA ARG A 61 5.81 -10.93 5.85
C ARG A 61 4.43 -11.40 5.41
N GLY A 62 3.66 -10.51 4.81
CA GLY A 62 2.28 -10.74 4.39
C GLY A 62 1.29 -10.65 5.54
N THR A 63 0.15 -10.04 5.25
CA THR A 63 -1.00 -9.94 6.14
C THR A 63 -2.28 -10.12 5.33
N PRO A 64 -3.30 -10.80 5.86
CA PRO A 64 -4.50 -11.15 5.09
C PRO A 64 -5.55 -10.04 5.01
N PHE A 65 -5.40 -8.91 5.71
CA PHE A 65 -6.43 -7.86 5.72
C PHE A 65 -6.59 -7.17 4.36
N GLY A 66 -7.77 -6.60 4.11
CA GLY A 66 -8.05 -5.63 3.04
C GLY A 66 -8.70 -4.38 3.62
N ALA A 67 -8.34 -3.20 3.13
CA ALA A 67 -8.98 -1.93 3.47
C ALA A 67 -10.37 -1.81 2.78
N PRO A 68 -11.18 -0.80 3.11
CA PRO A 68 -12.46 -0.57 2.42
C PRO A 68 -12.33 -0.30 0.91
N ALA A 69 -11.20 0.28 0.47
CA ALA A 69 -10.83 0.39 -0.94
C ALA A 69 -10.08 -0.86 -1.43
N PRO A 70 -10.08 -1.16 -2.73
CA PRO A 70 -9.26 -2.22 -3.32
C PRO A 70 -7.84 -2.18 -2.77
N THR A 71 -7.39 -3.28 -2.14
CA THR A 71 -6.10 -3.36 -1.48
C THR A 71 -5.21 -4.36 -2.19
N MET A 72 -4.28 -3.83 -2.97
CA MET A 72 -3.30 -4.61 -3.72
C MET A 72 -2.09 -4.92 -2.83
N LYS A 73 -1.80 -6.18 -2.61
CA LYS A 73 -0.67 -6.65 -1.79
C LYS A 73 0.57 -6.85 -2.65
N LEU A 74 1.64 -6.11 -2.32
CA LEU A 74 2.92 -6.17 -2.99
C LEU A 74 3.95 -6.84 -2.08
N ALA A 75 4.42 -8.02 -2.45
CA ALA A 75 5.50 -8.68 -1.72
C ALA A 75 6.85 -8.02 -2.05
N THR A 76 7.63 -7.72 -1.03
CA THR A 76 8.98 -7.17 -1.19
C THR A 76 10.05 -8.24 -1.42
N ASN A 77 9.67 -9.52 -1.38
CA ASN A 77 10.56 -10.66 -1.62
C ASN A 77 9.79 -11.82 -2.27
N THR A 78 10.48 -12.58 -3.12
CA THR A 78 9.90 -13.71 -3.86
C THR A 78 9.49 -14.89 -2.98
N PRO A 79 10.20 -15.27 -1.90
CA PRO A 79 9.72 -16.29 -0.99
C PRO A 79 8.32 -16.03 -0.43
N LEU A 80 8.04 -14.79 -0.04
CA LEU A 80 6.71 -14.41 0.43
C LEU A 80 5.66 -14.55 -0.69
N ALA A 81 5.96 -14.03 -1.88
CA ALA A 81 5.05 -14.11 -3.01
C ALA A 81 4.69 -15.56 -3.38
N THR A 82 5.64 -16.47 -3.28
CA THR A 82 5.46 -17.89 -3.54
C THR A 82 4.67 -18.59 -2.42
N GLN A 83 5.07 -18.39 -1.17
CA GLN A 83 4.45 -19.06 -0.02
C GLN A 83 3.02 -18.59 0.25
N LYS A 84 2.74 -17.32 -0.01
CA LYS A 84 1.44 -16.69 0.22
C LYS A 84 0.80 -16.17 -1.07
N ALA A 85 0.95 -16.93 -2.15
CA ALA A 85 0.44 -16.58 -3.48
C ALA A 85 -1.04 -16.21 -3.50
N GLN A 86 -1.84 -16.79 -2.58
CA GLN A 86 -3.27 -16.48 -2.44
C GLN A 86 -3.58 -15.11 -1.82
N TRP A 87 -2.57 -14.39 -1.31
CA TRP A 87 -2.74 -13.05 -0.69
C TRP A 87 -1.98 -11.96 -1.43
N ILE A 88 -0.98 -12.34 -2.22
CA ILE A 88 -0.07 -11.41 -2.88
C ILE A 88 -0.49 -11.19 -4.33
N ASP A 89 -0.77 -9.95 -4.70
CA ASP A 89 -1.15 -9.56 -6.06
C ASP A 89 0.06 -9.34 -6.95
N PHE A 90 1.16 -8.80 -6.39
CA PHE A 90 2.37 -8.46 -7.14
C PHE A 90 3.64 -8.86 -6.38
N ASN A 91 4.61 -9.44 -7.10
CA ASN A 91 5.92 -9.78 -6.55
C ASN A 91 6.98 -8.73 -6.95
N ALA A 92 7.26 -7.76 -6.07
CA ALA A 92 8.35 -6.81 -6.29
C ALA A 92 9.74 -7.39 -5.95
N GLY A 93 9.81 -8.57 -5.30
CA GLY A 93 11.06 -9.28 -5.00
C GLY A 93 11.87 -9.66 -6.24
N VAL A 94 11.22 -9.76 -7.40
CA VAL A 94 11.88 -10.05 -8.69
C VAL A 94 12.99 -9.07 -9.04
N VAL A 95 12.93 -7.82 -8.54
CA VAL A 95 13.98 -6.82 -8.71
C VAL A 95 15.20 -7.15 -7.85
N ALA A 96 14.96 -7.53 -6.59
CA ALA A 96 16.04 -7.94 -5.68
C ALA A 96 16.71 -9.25 -6.11
N ASP A 97 15.94 -10.17 -6.71
CA ASP A 97 16.44 -11.44 -7.26
C ASP A 97 17.17 -11.27 -8.61
N GLY A 98 17.14 -10.07 -9.21
CA GLY A 98 17.75 -9.79 -10.51
C GLY A 98 17.03 -10.42 -11.72
N THR A 99 15.80 -10.95 -11.53
CA THR A 99 15.01 -11.56 -12.62
C THR A 99 14.25 -10.54 -13.45
N ARG A 100 14.07 -9.32 -12.93
CA ARG A 100 13.50 -8.16 -13.60
C ARG A 100 14.31 -6.91 -13.27
N THR A 101 14.39 -6.00 -14.23
CA THR A 101 14.87 -4.64 -13.92
C THR A 101 13.80 -3.86 -13.15
N LEU A 102 14.20 -2.81 -12.45
CA LEU A 102 13.25 -1.91 -11.77
C LEU A 102 12.21 -1.34 -12.75
N GLN A 103 12.66 -0.98 -13.97
CA GLN A 103 11.78 -0.43 -15.00
C GLN A 103 10.72 -1.47 -15.45
N GLN A 104 11.13 -2.70 -15.73
CA GLN A 104 10.21 -3.77 -16.10
C GLN A 104 9.18 -4.06 -15.01
N ALA A 105 9.63 -4.15 -13.76
CA ALA A 105 8.72 -4.39 -12.62
C ALA A 105 7.77 -3.20 -12.40
N ALA A 106 8.21 -1.97 -12.64
CA ALA A 106 7.36 -0.78 -12.53
C ALA A 106 6.27 -0.76 -13.62
N GLU A 107 6.60 -1.12 -14.86
CA GLU A 107 5.65 -1.25 -15.97
C GLU A 107 4.62 -2.35 -15.69
N GLU A 108 5.07 -3.53 -15.28
CA GLU A 108 4.18 -4.64 -14.89
C GLU A 108 3.24 -4.26 -13.72
N LEU A 109 3.74 -3.52 -12.73
CA LEU A 109 2.93 -3.01 -11.62
C LEU A 109 1.91 -1.99 -12.10
N MET A 110 2.30 -1.09 -13.00
CA MET A 110 1.38 -0.08 -13.56
C MET A 110 0.24 -0.75 -14.33
N ASP A 111 0.55 -1.75 -15.16
CA ASP A 111 -0.47 -2.51 -15.90
C ASP A 111 -1.47 -3.17 -14.94
N LEU A 112 -0.98 -3.73 -13.84
CA LEU A 112 -1.85 -4.32 -12.82
C LEU A 112 -2.70 -3.26 -12.11
N VAL A 113 -2.14 -2.09 -11.79
CA VAL A 113 -2.89 -0.95 -11.19
C VAL A 113 -4.03 -0.52 -12.13
N LEU A 114 -3.75 -0.39 -13.43
CA LEU A 114 -4.76 -0.03 -14.42
C LEU A 114 -5.84 -1.11 -14.55
N ALA A 115 -5.45 -2.39 -14.56
CA ALA A 115 -6.41 -3.50 -14.60
C ALA A 115 -7.34 -3.51 -13.37
N VAL A 116 -6.81 -3.22 -12.17
CA VAL A 116 -7.64 -3.10 -10.96
C VAL A 116 -8.53 -1.87 -11.03
N ALA A 117 -8.06 -0.75 -11.57
CA ALA A 117 -8.88 0.45 -11.78
C ALA A 117 -10.03 0.17 -12.78
N ASP A 118 -9.80 -0.70 -13.76
CA ASP A 118 -10.81 -1.14 -14.74
C ASP A 118 -11.75 -2.24 -14.21
N GLY A 119 -11.60 -2.63 -12.94
CA GLY A 119 -12.52 -3.54 -12.25
C GLY A 119 -12.00 -4.96 -12.01
N GLN A 120 -10.73 -5.26 -12.31
CA GLN A 120 -10.13 -6.51 -11.88
C GLN A 120 -10.07 -6.55 -10.35
N GLN A 121 -10.62 -7.59 -9.74
CA GLN A 121 -10.58 -7.74 -8.29
C GLN A 121 -9.19 -8.12 -7.79
N THR A 122 -8.75 -7.44 -6.73
CA THR A 122 -7.59 -7.87 -5.95
C THR A 122 -7.86 -9.17 -5.21
N LYS A 123 -6.81 -9.86 -4.77
CA LYS A 123 -6.97 -11.10 -3.98
C LYS A 123 -7.67 -10.89 -2.65
N THR A 124 -7.55 -9.70 -2.07
CA THR A 124 -8.29 -9.35 -0.84
C THR A 124 -9.78 -9.18 -1.12
N GLU A 125 -10.15 -8.56 -2.24
CA GLU A 125 -11.57 -8.44 -2.64
C GLU A 125 -12.21 -9.78 -2.99
N GLN A 126 -11.50 -10.65 -3.71
CA GLN A 126 -11.95 -12.02 -4.02
C GLN A 126 -12.27 -12.83 -2.75
N LYS A 127 -11.62 -12.51 -1.63
CA LYS A 127 -11.85 -13.13 -0.32
C LYS A 127 -12.86 -12.38 0.55
N GLY A 128 -13.36 -11.24 0.08
CA GLY A 128 -14.31 -10.41 0.83
C GLY A 128 -13.69 -9.67 2.02
N TYR A 129 -12.37 -9.49 2.06
CA TYR A 129 -11.70 -8.73 3.13
C TYR A 129 -11.92 -7.24 2.93
N ARG A 130 -12.58 -6.61 3.90
CA ARG A 130 -12.89 -5.16 3.93
C ARG A 130 -12.96 -4.69 5.37
N GLU A 131 -11.81 -4.65 6.02
CA GLU A 131 -11.73 -4.29 7.43
C GLU A 131 -11.59 -2.77 7.58
N ILE A 132 -12.22 -2.26 8.63
CA ILE A 132 -12.10 -0.88 9.09
C ILE A 132 -11.55 -0.90 10.51
N SER A 133 -10.55 -0.07 10.78
CA SER A 133 -10.03 0.14 12.11
C SER A 133 -10.19 1.60 12.52
N ILE A 134 -10.82 1.81 13.68
CA ILE A 134 -11.07 3.14 14.22
C ILE A 134 -9.79 3.66 14.87
N PHE A 135 -9.42 4.90 14.51
CA PHE A 135 -8.35 5.62 15.18
C PHE A 135 -8.68 5.84 16.66
N LYS A 136 -7.69 5.55 17.51
CA LYS A 136 -7.75 5.89 18.92
C LYS A 136 -6.63 6.88 19.22
N ASP A 137 -6.99 8.07 19.67
CA ASP A 137 -6.03 9.05 20.13
C ASP A 137 -5.47 8.67 21.52
N GLY A 138 -4.20 8.93 21.75
CA GLY A 138 -3.49 8.60 22.97
C GLY A 138 -2.65 7.32 22.88
N VAL A 139 -2.34 6.70 24.03
CA VAL A 139 -1.54 5.49 24.09
C VAL A 139 -2.35 4.31 23.55
N ILE A 140 -1.86 3.74 22.47
CA ILE A 140 -2.38 2.50 21.88
C ILE A 140 -1.51 1.36 22.40
N LEU A 141 -2.10 0.47 23.18
CA LEU A 141 -1.45 -0.73 23.69
C LEU A 141 -1.47 -1.85 22.63
#